data_be4bfe82db528c196fa6c6eeb19bbe02
#
_entry.id   be4bfe82db528c196fa6c6eeb19bbe02
#
_cell.length_a   1.000
_cell.length_b   1.000
_cell.length_c   1.000
_cell.angle_alpha   90.00
_cell.angle_beta   90.00
_cell.angle_gamma   90.00
#
_symmetry.space_group_name_H-M   'P 1'
#
loop_
_entity.id
_entity.type
_entity.pdbx_description
1 polymer ?
#
loop_
_entity_poly.entity_id
_entity_poly.type
_entity_poly.pdbx_seq_one_letter_code
_entity_poly.pdbx_strand_id
1 'polypeptide(L)'
;MKTRITDIVDNRAMEGFTAEHGLSLLIEREDERILFDTGAGAALRPNAAKLGIDLDGVTRIVLSHSHNDHTGGLGGLEPKGPVHVGDGFDVPCFSRHADGTVHSLAVPSDAKAVLSAADVRVGRCFEEVAKMATAS
;
A
#
# COMPACT_ATOMS: atom_id res chain seq x y z
N MET A 1 4.82 15.75 -19.34
CA MET A 1 4.23 14.52 -18.79
C MET A 1 3.48 14.80 -17.51
N LYS A 2 2.25 14.33 -17.44
CA LYS A 2 1.44 14.54 -16.25
C LYS A 2 1.55 13.34 -15.33
N THR A 3 1.75 13.60 -14.05
CA THR A 3 1.61 12.61 -12.99
C THR A 3 0.27 12.84 -12.32
N ARG A 4 -0.53 11.79 -12.18
CA ARG A 4 -1.79 11.82 -11.45
C ARG A 4 -1.62 11.04 -10.16
N ILE A 5 -2.05 11.64 -9.06
CA ILE A 5 -2.08 10.97 -7.76
C ILE A 5 -3.55 10.92 -7.32
N THR A 6 -4.05 9.71 -7.08
CA THR A 6 -5.42 9.49 -6.60
C THR A 6 -5.36 8.94 -5.18
N ASP A 7 -6.03 9.61 -4.26
CA ASP A 7 -6.16 9.15 -2.88
C ASP A 7 -7.31 8.14 -2.83
N ILE A 8 -6.99 6.87 -2.59
CA ILE A 8 -7.98 5.80 -2.55
C ILE A 8 -8.45 5.52 -1.12
N VAL A 9 -7.52 5.52 -0.17
CA VAL A 9 -7.80 5.25 1.25
C VAL A 9 -7.15 6.31 2.12
N ASP A 10 -7.94 6.90 3.00
CA ASP A 10 -7.48 7.89 3.96
C ASP A 10 -8.39 7.85 5.19
N ASN A 11 -7.99 8.54 6.24
CA ASN A 11 -8.76 8.66 7.49
C ASN A 11 -10.07 9.42 7.30
N ARG A 12 -10.20 10.18 6.21
CA ARG A 12 -11.43 10.87 5.81
C ARG A 12 -11.80 10.46 4.40
N ALA A 13 -13.09 10.44 4.13
CA ALA A 13 -13.59 10.09 2.81
C ALA A 13 -14.68 11.07 2.38
N MET A 14 -14.78 11.28 1.08
CA MET A 14 -15.90 11.96 0.47
C MET A 14 -17.17 11.11 0.59
N GLU A 15 -18.34 11.73 0.49
CA GLU A 15 -19.60 11.02 0.54
C GLU A 15 -19.63 9.87 -0.48
N GLY A 16 -20.08 8.71 -0.03
CA GLY A 16 -20.14 7.52 -0.86
C GLY A 16 -18.87 6.64 -0.82
N PHE A 17 -17.79 7.12 -0.23
CA PHE A 17 -16.55 6.37 -0.07
C PHE A 17 -16.36 5.90 1.36
N THR A 18 -15.55 4.88 1.54
CA THR A 18 -15.25 4.32 2.86
C THR A 18 -13.96 4.93 3.39
N ALA A 19 -14.04 5.56 4.58
CA ALA A 19 -12.86 5.99 5.31
C ALA A 19 -12.37 4.86 6.22
N GLU A 20 -11.06 4.78 6.43
CA GLU A 20 -10.48 3.91 7.43
C GLU A 20 -9.15 4.49 7.90
N HIS A 21 -8.68 4.07 9.07
CA HIS A 21 -7.35 4.43 9.51
C HIS A 21 -6.33 3.69 8.65
N GLY A 22 -5.73 4.40 7.71
CA GLY A 22 -4.80 3.83 6.74
C GLY A 22 -4.61 4.75 5.56
N LEU A 23 -3.73 4.34 4.65
CA LEU A 23 -3.40 5.12 3.47
C LEU A 23 -3.25 4.22 2.26
N SER A 24 -3.77 4.65 1.12
CA SER A 24 -3.44 4.10 -0.19
C SER A 24 -3.58 5.16 -1.26
N LEU A 25 -2.54 5.32 -2.05
CA LEU A 25 -2.47 6.25 -3.16
C LEU A 25 -2.17 5.49 -4.45
N LEU A 26 -2.83 5.87 -5.54
CA LEU A 26 -2.45 5.42 -6.87
C LEU A 26 -1.70 6.53 -7.57
N ILE A 27 -0.49 6.24 -8.02
CA ILE A 27 0.37 7.17 -8.74
C ILE A 27 0.45 6.70 -10.18
N GLU A 28 -0.02 7.53 -11.10
CA GLU A 28 -0.02 7.20 -12.53
C GLU A 28 0.84 8.18 -13.32
N ARG A 29 1.75 7.64 -14.10
CA ARG A 29 2.61 8.41 -14.98
C ARG A 29 2.99 7.55 -16.18
N GLU A 30 2.59 7.95 -17.38
CA GLU A 30 2.81 7.19 -18.60
C GLU A 30 2.26 5.77 -18.47
N ASP A 31 3.10 4.75 -18.63
CA ASP A 31 2.73 3.34 -18.50
C ASP A 31 2.85 2.81 -17.06
N GLU A 32 3.34 3.62 -16.14
CA GLU A 32 3.50 3.24 -14.75
C GLU A 32 2.22 3.54 -13.95
N ARG A 33 1.77 2.54 -13.22
CA ARG A 33 0.66 2.64 -12.28
C ARG A 33 1.12 2.03 -10.97
N ILE A 34 1.50 2.90 -10.04
CA ILE A 34 2.12 2.51 -8.78
C ILE A 34 1.09 2.61 -7.68
N LEU A 35 0.83 1.50 -6.99
CA LEU A 35 0.02 1.52 -5.77
C LEU A 35 0.96 1.74 -4.59
N PHE A 36 0.81 2.89 -3.95
CA PHE A 36 1.59 3.26 -2.77
C PHE A 36 0.75 2.99 -1.54
N ASP A 37 1.13 2.02 -0.74
CA ASP A 37 0.39 1.49 0.39
C ASP A 37 -0.99 0.93 0.00
N THR A 38 -1.63 0.20 0.91
CA THR A 38 -2.83 -0.58 0.58
C THR A 38 -3.98 -0.39 1.58
N GLY A 39 -3.84 0.51 2.55
CA GLY A 39 -4.82 0.68 3.60
C GLY A 39 -4.84 -0.46 4.60
N ALA A 40 -5.86 -0.50 5.43
CA ALA A 40 -6.02 -1.52 6.47
C ALA A 40 -6.76 -2.78 6.00
N GLY A 41 -7.38 -2.74 4.83
CA GLY A 41 -7.98 -3.92 4.20
C GLY A 41 -9.46 -3.81 3.85
N ALA A 42 -10.20 -2.87 4.42
CA ALA A 42 -11.63 -2.77 4.17
C ALA A 42 -12.00 -1.78 3.05
N ALA A 43 -11.25 -0.69 2.90
CA ALA A 43 -11.63 0.41 2.03
C ALA A 43 -11.05 0.35 0.61
N LEU A 44 -9.92 -0.31 0.42
CA LEU A 44 -9.18 -0.27 -0.85
C LEU A 44 -10.04 -0.70 -2.04
N ARG A 45 -10.57 -1.93 -2.00
CA ARG A 45 -11.34 -2.47 -3.13
C ARG A 45 -12.65 -1.73 -3.37
N PRO A 46 -13.49 -1.45 -2.35
CA PRO A 46 -14.72 -0.69 -2.59
C PRO A 46 -14.48 0.70 -3.17
N ASN A 47 -13.48 1.41 -2.65
CA ASN A 47 -13.15 2.76 -3.13
C ASN A 47 -12.57 2.72 -4.55
N ALA A 48 -11.67 1.78 -4.83
CA ALA A 48 -11.12 1.61 -6.17
C ALA A 48 -12.21 1.32 -7.20
N ALA A 49 -13.17 0.46 -6.86
CA ALA A 49 -14.29 0.15 -7.73
C ALA A 49 -15.13 1.39 -8.05
N LYS A 50 -15.41 2.21 -7.06
CA LYS A 50 -16.17 3.46 -7.26
C LYS A 50 -15.42 4.49 -8.10
N LEU A 51 -14.09 4.49 -8.00
CA LEU A 51 -13.23 5.38 -8.79
C LEU A 51 -12.96 4.85 -10.20
N GLY A 52 -13.41 3.64 -10.52
CA GLY A 52 -13.10 3.01 -11.79
C GLY A 52 -11.65 2.57 -11.94
N ILE A 53 -10.96 2.34 -10.82
CA ILE A 53 -9.56 1.91 -10.80
C ILE A 53 -9.48 0.40 -10.85
N ASP A 54 -8.73 -0.11 -11.84
CA ASP A 54 -8.41 -1.53 -11.96
C ASP A 54 -7.13 -1.82 -11.16
N LEU A 55 -7.29 -2.42 -9.99
CA LEU A 55 -6.15 -2.78 -9.13
C LEU A 55 -5.28 -3.88 -9.74
N ASP A 56 -5.81 -4.70 -10.65
CA ASP A 56 -5.03 -5.72 -11.35
C ASP A 56 -4.12 -5.12 -12.42
N GLY A 57 -4.38 -3.89 -12.84
CA GLY A 57 -3.55 -3.16 -13.79
C GLY A 57 -2.39 -2.39 -13.17
N VAL A 58 -2.16 -2.54 -11.87
CA VAL A 58 -1.04 -1.89 -11.19
C VAL A 58 0.27 -2.54 -11.61
N THR A 59 1.25 -1.72 -12.01
CA THR A 59 2.54 -2.21 -12.51
C THR A 59 3.51 -2.53 -11.41
N ARG A 60 3.39 -1.87 -10.26
CA ARG A 60 4.19 -2.16 -9.08
C ARG A 60 3.51 -1.62 -7.82
N ILE A 61 3.88 -2.19 -6.68
CA ILE A 61 3.41 -1.78 -5.36
C ILE A 61 4.60 -1.29 -4.57
N VAL A 62 4.43 -0.18 -3.85
CA VAL A 62 5.44 0.34 -2.92
C VAL A 62 4.79 0.38 -1.54
N LEU A 63 5.42 -0.25 -0.56
CA LEU A 63 4.97 -0.23 0.83
C LEU A 63 5.90 0.67 1.63
N SER A 64 5.34 1.71 2.22
CA SER A 64 6.11 2.70 2.98
C SER A 64 6.73 2.11 4.24
N HIS A 65 5.98 1.23 4.92
CA HIS A 65 6.40 0.52 6.12
C HIS A 65 5.44 -0.65 6.38
N SER A 66 5.73 -1.45 7.39
CA SER A 66 5.04 -2.73 7.61
C SER A 66 3.75 -2.64 8.42
N HIS A 67 3.37 -1.48 8.94
CA HIS A 67 2.19 -1.35 9.77
C HIS A 67 0.92 -1.82 9.06
N ASN A 68 0.02 -2.46 9.79
CA ASN A 68 -1.17 -3.10 9.24
C ASN A 68 -2.14 -2.13 8.53
N ASP A 69 -2.15 -0.86 8.92
CA ASP A 69 -2.97 0.17 8.29
C ASP A 69 -2.44 0.63 6.92
N HIS A 70 -1.27 0.16 6.53
CA HIS A 70 -0.66 0.39 5.22
C HIS A 70 -0.50 -0.89 4.39
N THR A 71 -0.45 -2.04 5.03
CA THR A 71 -0.25 -3.34 4.37
C THR A 71 -1.50 -4.22 4.33
N GLY A 72 -2.55 -3.84 5.07
CA GLY A 72 -3.73 -4.69 5.25
C GLY A 72 -4.49 -5.01 3.97
N GLY A 73 -4.54 -4.10 3.01
CA GLY A 73 -5.23 -4.32 1.75
C GLY A 73 -4.49 -5.24 0.77
N LEU A 74 -3.24 -5.55 1.04
CA LEU A 74 -2.42 -6.41 0.17
C LEU A 74 -3.00 -7.82 0.06
N GLY A 75 -3.67 -8.33 1.10
CA GLY A 75 -4.28 -9.66 1.09
C GLY A 75 -5.36 -9.86 0.04
N GLY A 76 -5.96 -8.79 -0.46
CA GLY A 76 -6.96 -8.83 -1.53
C GLY A 76 -6.37 -8.64 -2.93
N LEU A 77 -5.05 -8.58 -3.07
CA LEU A 77 -4.39 -8.28 -4.34
C LEU A 77 -3.60 -9.48 -4.86
N GLU A 78 -3.44 -9.53 -6.18
CA GLU A 78 -2.53 -10.46 -6.86
C GLU A 78 -1.51 -9.62 -7.63
N PRO A 79 -0.36 -9.28 -7.01
CA PRO A 79 0.62 -8.43 -7.67
C PRO A 79 1.13 -9.03 -8.97
N LYS A 80 1.08 -8.27 -10.06
CA LYS A 80 1.60 -8.65 -11.36
C LYS A 80 3.05 -8.17 -11.57
N GLY A 81 3.46 -7.18 -10.80
CA GLY A 81 4.80 -6.61 -10.83
C GLY A 81 5.47 -6.70 -9.46
N PRO A 82 6.63 -6.06 -9.32
CA PRO A 82 7.37 -6.10 -8.07
C PRO A 82 6.65 -5.37 -6.94
N VAL A 83 6.90 -5.82 -5.71
CA VAL A 83 6.52 -5.15 -4.47
C VAL A 83 7.79 -4.62 -3.82
N HIS A 84 7.88 -3.31 -3.71
CA HIS A 84 9.06 -2.65 -3.13
C HIS A 84 8.84 -2.36 -1.66
N VAL A 85 9.80 -2.76 -0.82
CA VAL A 85 9.77 -2.53 0.62
C VAL A 85 11.11 -1.94 1.05
N GLY A 86 11.12 -1.21 2.16
CA GLY A 86 12.34 -0.63 2.71
C GLY A 86 13.11 -1.63 3.58
N ASP A 87 14.35 -1.28 3.87
CA ASP A 87 15.16 -2.00 4.85
C ASP A 87 14.44 -2.01 6.20
N GLY A 88 14.47 -3.17 6.87
CA GLY A 88 13.82 -3.31 8.16
C GLY A 88 12.30 -3.50 8.11
N PHE A 89 11.74 -3.71 6.93
CA PHE A 89 10.30 -3.92 6.76
C PHE A 89 9.78 -5.08 7.61
N ASP A 90 10.55 -6.13 7.80
CA ASP A 90 10.17 -7.33 8.54
C ASP A 90 10.43 -7.22 10.06
N VAL A 91 10.95 -6.07 10.53
CA VAL A 91 11.15 -5.86 11.97
C VAL A 91 9.79 -5.73 12.67
N PRO A 92 9.51 -6.52 13.73
CA PRO A 92 8.25 -6.43 14.45
C PRO A 92 8.00 -5.04 15.03
N CYS A 93 6.78 -4.54 14.86
CA CYS A 93 6.36 -3.23 15.37
C CYS A 93 5.15 -3.40 16.29
N PHE A 94 5.14 -2.62 17.38
CA PHE A 94 4.07 -2.66 18.38
C PHE A 94 3.67 -1.25 18.78
N SER A 95 2.40 -1.05 19.11
CA SER A 95 1.93 0.17 19.76
C SER A 95 1.67 -0.10 21.23
N ARG A 96 2.06 0.84 22.09
CA ARG A 96 1.76 0.80 23.51
C ARG A 96 0.68 1.83 23.83
N HIS A 97 -0.39 1.38 24.45
CA HIS A 97 -1.50 2.23 24.85
C HIS A 97 -1.29 2.79 26.27
N ALA A 98 -2.04 3.85 26.61
CA ALA A 98 -1.92 4.53 27.90
C ALA A 98 -2.25 3.61 29.09
N ASP A 99 -3.08 2.58 28.88
CA ASP A 99 -3.43 1.57 29.90
C ASP A 99 -2.36 0.49 30.09
N GLY A 100 -1.23 0.58 29.38
CA GLY A 100 -0.14 -0.39 29.42
C GLY A 100 -0.27 -1.57 28.47
N THR A 101 -1.38 -1.70 27.75
CA THR A 101 -1.53 -2.76 26.76
C THR A 101 -0.65 -2.52 25.54
N VAL A 102 -0.20 -3.62 24.93
CA VAL A 102 0.64 -3.60 23.73
C VAL A 102 -0.06 -4.34 22.62
N HIS A 103 -0.21 -3.69 21.46
CA HIS A 103 -0.84 -4.28 20.28
C HIS A 103 0.19 -4.43 19.16
N SER A 104 0.17 -5.57 18.50
CA SER A 104 1.01 -5.80 17.32
C SER A 104 0.50 -4.95 16.15
N LEU A 105 1.44 -4.28 15.46
CA LEU A 105 1.18 -3.57 14.21
C LEU A 105 1.66 -4.37 13.00
N ALA A 106 1.83 -5.67 13.18
CA ALA A 106 2.38 -6.55 12.16
C ALA A 106 1.53 -6.61 10.90
N VAL A 107 2.17 -6.97 9.81
CA VAL A 107 1.51 -7.30 8.54
C VAL A 107 0.48 -8.40 8.79
N PRO A 108 -0.78 -8.24 8.37
CA PRO A 108 -1.79 -9.29 8.52
C PRO A 108 -1.39 -10.59 7.81
N SER A 109 -1.91 -11.72 8.27
CA SER A 109 -1.50 -13.05 7.76
C SER A 109 -1.83 -13.24 6.27
N ASP A 110 -2.94 -12.73 5.79
CA ASP A 110 -3.30 -12.79 4.37
C ASP A 110 -2.35 -11.95 3.51
N ALA A 111 -1.96 -10.78 4.00
CA ALA A 111 -0.97 -9.94 3.34
C ALA A 111 0.42 -10.59 3.32
N LYS A 112 0.82 -11.28 4.40
CA LYS A 112 2.06 -12.07 4.44
C LYS A 112 2.07 -13.15 3.37
N ALA A 113 0.94 -13.82 3.16
CA ALA A 113 0.83 -14.86 2.13
C ALA A 113 1.06 -14.28 0.73
N VAL A 114 0.53 -13.09 0.45
CA VAL A 114 0.75 -12.40 -0.82
C VAL A 114 2.24 -12.04 -0.98
N LEU A 115 2.86 -11.49 0.06
CA LEU A 115 4.29 -11.13 0.03
C LEU A 115 5.18 -12.36 -0.19
N SER A 116 4.82 -13.52 0.38
CA SER A 116 5.59 -14.75 0.21
C SER A 116 5.59 -15.25 -1.23
N ALA A 117 4.57 -14.93 -2.01
CA ALA A 117 4.42 -15.33 -3.40
C ALA A 117 4.85 -14.26 -4.40
N ALA A 118 5.12 -13.03 -3.94
CA ALA A 118 5.41 -11.89 -4.79
C ALA A 118 6.92 -11.73 -5.06
N ASP A 119 7.25 -10.96 -6.10
CA ASP A 119 8.60 -10.48 -6.36
C ASP A 119 8.88 -9.29 -5.45
N VAL A 120 9.33 -9.58 -4.23
CA VAL A 120 9.61 -8.54 -3.23
C VAL A 120 11.04 -8.02 -3.42
N ARG A 121 11.16 -6.71 -3.57
CA ARG A 121 12.44 -6.04 -3.71
C ARG A 121 12.69 -5.14 -2.52
N VAL A 122 13.80 -5.37 -1.81
CA VAL A 122 14.18 -4.64 -0.61
C VAL A 122 15.19 -3.57 -0.98
N GLY A 123 14.95 -2.36 -0.49
CA GLY A 123 15.82 -1.22 -0.73
C GLY A 123 15.36 -0.03 0.08
N ARG A 124 15.81 1.15 -0.30
CA ARG A 124 15.28 2.38 0.28
C ARG A 124 14.06 2.80 -0.53
N CYS A 125 12.87 2.75 0.06
CA CYS A 125 11.62 3.11 -0.63
C CYS A 125 11.73 4.47 -1.34
N PHE A 126 12.33 5.44 -0.70
CA PHE A 126 12.53 6.77 -1.29
C PHE A 126 13.36 6.70 -2.58
N GLU A 127 14.44 5.93 -2.60
CA GLU A 127 15.30 5.78 -3.78
C GLU A 127 14.54 5.11 -4.93
N GLU A 128 13.74 4.10 -4.64
CA GLU A 128 12.95 3.41 -5.67
C GLU A 128 11.92 4.35 -6.30
N VAL A 129 11.21 5.11 -5.49
CA VAL A 129 10.24 6.09 -6.01
C VAL A 129 10.94 7.17 -6.83
N ALA A 130 12.08 7.66 -6.38
CA ALA A 130 12.88 8.64 -7.11
C ALA A 130 13.37 8.09 -8.44
N LYS A 131 13.85 6.84 -8.48
CA LYS A 131 14.27 6.17 -9.73
C LYS A 131 13.11 6.07 -10.71
N MET A 132 11.94 5.70 -10.25
CA MET A 132 10.75 5.62 -11.10
C MET A 132 10.38 6.99 -11.68
N ALA A 133 10.47 8.05 -10.88
CA ALA A 133 10.17 9.40 -11.32
C ALA A 133 11.15 9.92 -12.37
N THR A 134 12.38 9.45 -12.39
CA THR A 134 13.44 9.88 -13.31
C THR A 134 13.64 8.95 -14.50
N ALA A 135 13.07 7.77 -14.50
CA ALA A 135 13.28 6.74 -15.52
C ALA A 135 12.47 6.95 -16.81
N SER A 136 11.70 8.00 -16.88
CA SER A 136 10.84 8.29 -18.04
C SER A 136 11.50 9.21 -19.05
#